data_f790b3738b1e090db5a0719ab19eb0a0
#
_entry.id   f790b3738b1e090db5a0719ab19eb0a0
#
_cell.length_a   1.000
_cell.length_b   1.000
_cell.length_c   1.000
_cell.angle_alpha   90.00
_cell.angle_beta   90.00
_cell.angle_gamma   90.00
#
_symmetry.space_group_name_H-M   'P 1'
#
loop_
_entity.id
_entity.type
_entity.pdbx_description
1 polymer ?
#
loop_
_entity_poly.entity_id
_entity_poly.type
_entity_poly.pdbx_seq_one_letter_code
_entity_poly.pdbx_strand_id
1 'polypeptide(L)'
;MVDSGVSRPRYQGLAAARRWQQDPVKPRAGFSLGVGERVGDLTIMGHLARGRITELYQVWSREHWCALTGKLVAPEHVEGGVMPAAIRREEQVLRRLQHPNIVRLFGSGVAEGRPYLLLEYFAGPSLYDVLESMPKRRLHVPDAIRAAMHVGAAIHYLHRQGYLYRDIKPGNVLLREGIPILVDFDVVRKIDNRRPSDRLGTAPYMAPEQVRRDPLTPAADVYGLGALLYELLTGRWPTEEPPEAGEEWDEEFDDEPAPVRVVHASSEGKAPLTDAELHALYPQLTSPPVPPREHIPHLDVHLEDVLLRCLATDPADRFQTVSGLLAALAPLLKGRHRLWPEAAPIERRADTKTR
;
A
#
# COMPACT_ATOMS: atom_id res chain seq x y z
N MET A 1 52.14 -3.26 1.26
CA MET A 1 51.19 -3.26 0.13
C MET A 1 49.99 -4.05 0.60
N VAL A 2 48.93 -3.37 0.99
CA VAL A 2 47.66 -4.00 1.43
C VAL A 2 46.65 -3.76 0.31
N ASP A 3 46.28 -4.86 -0.34
CA ASP A 3 45.33 -4.86 -1.44
C ASP A 3 43.92 -4.67 -0.88
N SER A 4 43.32 -3.50 -1.10
CA SER A 4 41.96 -3.14 -0.69
C SER A 4 40.99 -3.63 -1.77
N GLY A 5 40.53 -4.88 -1.65
CA GLY A 5 39.50 -5.46 -2.49
C GLY A 5 38.13 -4.82 -2.28
N VAL A 6 37.89 -3.64 -2.83
CA VAL A 6 36.54 -3.07 -2.96
C VAL A 6 35.87 -3.68 -4.17
N SER A 7 35.02 -4.68 -3.96
CA SER A 7 34.19 -5.23 -5.02
C SER A 7 33.18 -4.17 -5.46
N ARG A 8 33.33 -3.65 -6.67
CA ARG A 8 32.35 -2.75 -7.32
C ARG A 8 31.07 -3.54 -7.61
N PRO A 9 29.88 -3.01 -7.29
CA PRO A 9 28.63 -3.66 -7.67
C PRO A 9 28.57 -3.73 -9.20
N ARG A 10 28.42 -4.94 -9.75
CA ARG A 10 28.22 -5.14 -11.17
C ARG A 10 26.82 -4.63 -11.52
N TYR A 11 26.76 -3.55 -12.30
CA TYR A 11 25.52 -3.08 -12.92
C TYR A 11 24.93 -4.20 -13.78
N GLN A 12 23.89 -4.88 -13.32
CA GLN A 12 23.14 -5.87 -14.11
C GLN A 12 22.24 -5.20 -15.18
N GLY A 13 22.18 -3.88 -15.20
CA GLY A 13 21.35 -3.10 -16.15
C GLY A 13 21.72 -3.20 -17.62
N LEU A 14 22.97 -3.54 -17.95
CA LEU A 14 23.40 -3.63 -19.36
C LEU A 14 22.96 -4.94 -20.06
N ALA A 15 22.63 -5.99 -19.32
CA ALA A 15 22.08 -7.22 -19.90
C ALA A 15 20.59 -7.04 -20.31
N ALA A 16 19.86 -6.17 -19.64
CA ALA A 16 18.48 -5.83 -19.99
C ALA A 16 18.40 -5.06 -21.34
N ALA A 17 19.36 -4.18 -21.62
CA ALA A 17 19.35 -3.35 -22.81
C ALA A 17 19.40 -4.14 -24.14
N ARG A 18 19.92 -5.36 -24.16
CA ARG A 18 19.97 -6.22 -25.36
C ARG A 18 18.67 -6.97 -25.67
N ARG A 19 17.69 -6.99 -24.75
CA ARG A 19 16.37 -7.63 -24.96
C ARG A 19 15.38 -6.76 -25.73
N TRP A 20 15.69 -5.53 -26.02
CA TRP A 20 14.78 -4.52 -26.55
C TRP A 20 14.54 -4.59 -28.08
N GLN A 21 15.14 -5.53 -28.78
CA GLN A 21 14.97 -5.74 -30.22
C GLN A 21 14.12 -6.97 -30.55
N GLN A 22 13.41 -7.53 -29.58
CA GLN A 22 12.49 -8.65 -29.84
C GLN A 22 11.14 -8.11 -30.34
N ASP A 23 10.51 -8.83 -31.26
CA ASP A 23 9.14 -8.59 -31.70
C ASP A 23 8.18 -8.52 -30.50
N PRO A 24 7.09 -7.73 -30.58
CA PRO A 24 6.11 -7.63 -29.52
C PRO A 24 5.61 -9.01 -29.08
N VAL A 25 5.73 -9.30 -27.79
CA VAL A 25 5.22 -10.55 -27.21
C VAL A 25 3.74 -10.37 -26.92
N LYS A 26 2.91 -11.38 -27.24
CA LYS A 26 1.48 -11.35 -26.95
C LYS A 26 1.20 -10.90 -25.50
N PRO A 27 0.12 -10.14 -25.28
CA PRO A 27 -0.26 -9.74 -23.92
C PRO A 27 -0.43 -10.97 -23.02
N ARG A 28 -0.02 -10.84 -21.76
CA ARG A 28 -0.40 -11.78 -20.71
C ARG A 28 -1.92 -11.78 -20.57
N ALA A 29 -2.52 -12.91 -20.20
CA ALA A 29 -3.95 -13.00 -19.94
C ALA A 29 -4.42 -11.84 -19.04
N GLY A 30 -5.52 -11.20 -19.41
CA GLY A 30 -6.06 -10.04 -18.68
C GLY A 30 -5.41 -8.69 -18.99
N PHE A 31 -4.34 -8.60 -19.78
CA PHE A 31 -3.73 -7.35 -20.21
C PHE A 31 -4.02 -7.07 -21.69
N SER A 32 -4.19 -5.79 -22.03
CA SER A 32 -4.49 -5.36 -23.38
C SER A 32 -3.26 -5.10 -24.25
N LEU A 33 -2.08 -4.91 -23.66
CA LEU A 33 -0.84 -4.55 -24.35
C LEU A 33 0.25 -5.59 -24.07
N GLY A 34 0.97 -6.00 -25.11
CA GLY A 34 2.11 -6.91 -25.04
C GLY A 34 3.44 -6.20 -24.79
N VAL A 35 4.42 -6.97 -24.35
CA VAL A 35 5.80 -6.47 -24.19
C VAL A 35 6.37 -6.08 -25.54
N GLY A 36 6.96 -4.89 -25.65
CA GLY A 36 7.48 -4.27 -26.87
C GLY A 36 6.47 -3.39 -27.59
N GLU A 37 5.18 -3.47 -27.26
CA GLU A 37 4.17 -2.56 -27.80
C GLU A 37 4.38 -1.12 -27.33
N ARG A 38 3.92 -0.19 -28.13
CA ARG A 38 4.04 1.24 -27.90
C ARG A 38 2.66 1.86 -27.73
N VAL A 39 2.53 2.73 -26.76
CA VAL A 39 1.35 3.57 -26.53
C VAL A 39 1.84 5.01 -26.38
N GLY A 40 1.72 5.79 -27.43
CA GLY A 40 2.30 7.12 -27.50
C GLY A 40 3.83 7.09 -27.31
N ASP A 41 4.32 7.75 -26.27
CA ASP A 41 5.75 7.85 -25.94
C ASP A 41 6.25 6.73 -25.00
N LEU A 42 5.36 5.84 -24.62
CA LEU A 42 5.63 4.74 -23.70
C LEU A 42 5.87 3.44 -24.48
N THR A 43 6.85 2.65 -24.06
CA THR A 43 7.07 1.29 -24.56
C THR A 43 6.87 0.31 -23.42
N ILE A 44 6.00 -0.69 -23.60
CA ILE A 44 5.72 -1.71 -22.58
C ILE A 44 6.95 -2.60 -22.41
N MET A 45 7.44 -2.70 -21.17
CA MET A 45 8.58 -3.53 -20.81
C MET A 45 8.17 -4.81 -20.08
N GLY A 46 7.03 -4.79 -19.40
CA GLY A 46 6.52 -5.92 -18.64
C GLY A 46 5.15 -5.63 -18.06
N HIS A 47 4.46 -6.70 -17.70
CA HIS A 47 3.18 -6.65 -17.02
C HIS A 47 3.43 -6.69 -15.51
N LEU A 48 2.81 -5.79 -14.75
CA LEU A 48 2.97 -5.73 -13.28
C LEU A 48 1.74 -6.27 -12.56
N ALA A 49 0.61 -5.58 -12.70
CA ALA A 49 -0.64 -5.97 -12.05
C ALA A 49 -1.84 -5.47 -12.85
N ARG A 50 -2.98 -6.13 -12.69
CA ARG A 50 -4.24 -5.67 -13.22
C ARG A 50 -5.16 -5.31 -12.06
N GLY A 51 -5.63 -4.07 -12.04
CA GLY A 51 -6.68 -3.60 -11.14
C GLY A 51 -8.04 -3.66 -11.81
N ARG A 52 -9.08 -3.28 -11.07
CA ARG A 52 -10.46 -3.27 -11.57
C ARG A 52 -10.67 -2.39 -12.81
N ILE A 53 -10.05 -1.22 -12.83
CA ILE A 53 -10.20 -0.23 -13.91
C ILE A 53 -8.88 0.16 -14.56
N THR A 54 -7.78 -0.45 -14.16
CA THR A 54 -6.45 -0.10 -14.64
C THR A 54 -5.59 -1.32 -14.87
N GLU A 55 -4.66 -1.18 -15.79
CA GLU A 55 -3.57 -2.10 -16.06
C GLU A 55 -2.26 -1.43 -15.68
N LEU A 56 -1.44 -2.11 -14.90
CA LEU A 56 -0.13 -1.62 -14.47
C LEU A 56 0.97 -2.31 -15.27
N TYR A 57 1.79 -1.50 -15.90
CA TYR A 57 2.90 -1.95 -16.73
C TYR A 57 4.22 -1.36 -16.23
N GLN A 58 5.28 -2.12 -16.35
CA GLN A 58 6.59 -1.52 -16.45
C GLN A 58 6.72 -0.90 -17.85
N VAL A 59 6.98 0.39 -17.91
CA VAL A 59 7.10 1.11 -19.19
C VAL A 59 8.45 1.82 -19.28
N TRP A 60 8.98 1.92 -20.51
CA TRP A 60 10.05 2.85 -20.79
C TRP A 60 9.45 4.15 -21.29
N SER A 61 9.72 5.24 -20.58
CA SER A 61 9.31 6.57 -20.99
C SER A 61 10.44 7.24 -21.79
N ARG A 62 10.15 7.65 -23.02
CA ARG A 62 11.09 8.38 -23.86
C ARG A 62 11.29 9.82 -23.37
N GLU A 63 10.25 10.41 -22.81
CA GLU A 63 10.32 11.74 -22.21
C GLU A 63 11.29 11.78 -21.02
N HIS A 64 11.20 10.77 -20.13
CA HIS A 64 12.00 10.72 -18.89
C HIS A 64 13.30 9.92 -19.02
N TRP A 65 13.50 9.20 -20.13
CA TRP A 65 14.66 8.33 -20.36
C TRP A 65 14.90 7.30 -19.23
N CYS A 66 13.84 6.79 -18.66
CA CYS A 66 13.92 5.77 -17.60
C CYS A 66 12.71 4.83 -17.63
N ALA A 67 12.84 3.72 -16.88
CA ALA A 67 11.72 2.83 -16.60
C ALA A 67 10.83 3.43 -15.52
N LEU A 68 9.52 3.41 -15.77
CA LEU A 68 8.49 3.87 -14.85
C LEU A 68 7.38 2.81 -14.73
N THR A 69 6.48 2.98 -13.77
CA THR A 69 5.22 2.26 -13.72
C THR A 69 4.17 3.07 -14.46
N GLY A 70 3.64 2.52 -15.55
CA GLY A 70 2.49 3.06 -16.27
C GLY A 70 1.20 2.46 -15.70
N LYS A 71 0.37 3.26 -15.03
CA LYS A 71 -0.98 2.90 -14.60
C LYS A 71 -1.95 3.40 -15.65
N LEU A 72 -2.32 2.54 -16.59
CA LEU A 72 -3.20 2.87 -17.72
C LEU A 72 -4.63 2.45 -17.41
N VAL A 73 -5.61 3.29 -17.78
CA VAL A 73 -7.03 2.89 -17.71
C VAL A 73 -7.27 1.73 -18.64
N ALA A 74 -7.89 0.67 -18.16
CA ALA A 74 -8.18 -0.51 -18.97
C ALA A 74 -9.16 -0.16 -20.12
N PRO A 75 -9.04 -0.77 -21.31
CA PRO A 75 -9.79 -0.36 -22.51
C PRO A 75 -11.30 -0.32 -22.29
N GLU A 76 -11.85 -1.27 -21.55
CA GLU A 76 -13.28 -1.38 -21.26
C GLU A 76 -13.82 -0.26 -20.33
N HIS A 77 -12.92 0.51 -19.72
CA HIS A 77 -13.24 1.66 -18.84
C HIS A 77 -12.86 3.02 -19.44
N VAL A 78 -12.50 3.03 -20.73
CA VAL A 78 -12.17 4.26 -21.44
C VAL A 78 -13.43 4.88 -22.04
N GLU A 79 -13.89 5.98 -21.47
CA GLU A 79 -15.02 6.76 -21.98
C GLU A 79 -14.50 8.05 -22.63
N GLY A 80 -14.35 8.05 -23.95
CA GLY A 80 -13.97 9.24 -24.72
C GLY A 80 -12.64 9.88 -24.30
N GLY A 81 -11.69 9.11 -23.76
CA GLY A 81 -10.40 9.61 -23.27
C GLY A 81 -10.48 10.40 -21.95
N VAL A 82 -11.64 10.38 -21.30
CA VAL A 82 -11.83 11.05 -19.99
C VAL A 82 -11.21 10.21 -18.88
N MET A 83 -10.40 10.84 -18.06
CA MET A 83 -9.79 10.18 -16.90
C MET A 83 -10.85 9.84 -15.84
N PRO A 84 -11.00 8.56 -15.42
CA PRO A 84 -11.91 8.16 -14.36
C PRO A 84 -11.68 8.97 -13.06
N ALA A 85 -12.77 9.22 -12.32
CA ALA A 85 -12.71 10.06 -11.13
C ALA A 85 -11.72 9.56 -10.06
N ALA A 86 -11.57 8.24 -9.92
CA ALA A 86 -10.61 7.63 -9.00
C ALA A 86 -9.16 7.97 -9.38
N ILE A 87 -8.78 7.74 -10.65
CA ILE A 87 -7.44 8.02 -11.18
C ILE A 87 -7.12 9.51 -11.13
N ARG A 88 -8.11 10.36 -11.47
CA ARG A 88 -7.96 11.83 -11.34
C ARG A 88 -7.72 12.25 -9.90
N ARG A 89 -8.39 11.62 -8.94
CA ARG A 89 -8.18 11.89 -7.52
C ARG A 89 -6.79 11.48 -7.08
N GLU A 90 -6.36 10.29 -7.46
CA GLU A 90 -5.01 9.79 -7.20
C GLU A 90 -3.95 10.74 -7.74
N GLU A 91 -4.08 11.17 -8.99
CA GLU A 91 -3.21 12.18 -9.60
C GLU A 91 -3.14 13.47 -8.78
N GLN A 92 -4.30 14.05 -8.45
CA GLN A 92 -4.38 15.31 -7.70
C GLN A 92 -3.74 15.23 -6.32
N VAL A 93 -3.84 14.08 -5.66
CA VAL A 93 -3.23 13.83 -4.36
C VAL A 93 -1.73 13.68 -4.53
N LEU A 94 -1.28 12.76 -5.39
CA LEU A 94 0.15 12.46 -5.58
C LEU A 94 0.95 13.67 -6.08
N ARG A 95 0.37 14.56 -6.88
CA ARG A 95 1.03 15.83 -7.28
C ARG A 95 1.43 16.73 -6.11
N ARG A 96 0.79 16.58 -4.95
CA ARG A 96 1.04 17.39 -3.74
C ARG A 96 1.90 16.69 -2.72
N LEU A 97 2.15 15.39 -2.88
CA LEU A 97 2.85 14.59 -1.90
C LEU A 97 4.34 14.45 -2.27
N GLN A 98 5.19 14.70 -1.29
CA GLN A 98 6.64 14.45 -1.38
C GLN A 98 7.11 13.85 -0.06
N HIS A 99 7.25 12.53 -0.02
CA HIS A 99 7.72 11.81 1.16
C HIS A 99 8.54 10.58 0.76
N PRO A 100 9.64 10.25 1.47
CA PRO A 100 10.51 9.13 1.09
C PRO A 100 9.81 7.76 1.07
N ASN A 101 8.72 7.59 1.80
CA ASN A 101 7.94 6.35 1.87
C ASN A 101 6.61 6.43 1.09
N ILE A 102 6.47 7.34 0.14
CA ILE A 102 5.33 7.45 -0.78
C ILE A 102 5.84 7.38 -2.22
N VAL A 103 5.14 6.64 -3.06
CA VAL A 103 5.42 6.56 -4.50
C VAL A 103 5.39 7.94 -5.14
N ARG A 104 6.32 8.23 -6.06
CA ARG A 104 6.36 9.51 -6.78
C ARG A 104 5.54 9.44 -8.05
N LEU A 105 4.80 10.50 -8.30
CA LEU A 105 4.18 10.75 -9.61
C LEU A 105 5.16 11.53 -10.48
N PHE A 106 5.46 11.01 -11.68
CA PHE A 106 6.30 11.65 -12.68
C PHE A 106 5.47 12.46 -13.67
N GLY A 107 4.26 11.95 -14.01
CA GLY A 107 3.39 12.62 -14.96
C GLY A 107 2.06 11.90 -15.12
N SER A 108 1.22 12.48 -15.96
CA SER A 108 -0.05 11.91 -16.38
C SER A 108 -0.38 12.38 -17.78
N GLY A 109 -1.19 11.65 -18.51
CA GLY A 109 -1.57 12.01 -19.85
C GLY A 109 -2.66 11.11 -20.43
N VAL A 110 -2.86 11.26 -21.73
CA VAL A 110 -3.69 10.38 -22.55
C VAL A 110 -2.86 9.93 -23.74
N ALA A 111 -2.73 8.64 -23.93
CA ALA A 111 -2.03 8.04 -25.05
C ALA A 111 -2.98 7.11 -25.78
N GLU A 112 -3.20 7.34 -27.09
CA GLU A 112 -4.14 6.59 -27.95
C GLU A 112 -5.55 6.52 -27.36
N GLY A 113 -6.00 7.63 -26.75
CA GLY A 113 -7.30 7.71 -26.08
C GLY A 113 -7.35 7.14 -24.67
N ARG A 114 -6.30 6.49 -24.18
CA ARG A 114 -6.22 5.89 -22.85
C ARG A 114 -5.56 6.85 -21.83
N PRO A 115 -6.28 7.27 -20.79
CA PRO A 115 -5.67 8.01 -19.68
C PRO A 115 -4.67 7.14 -18.91
N TYR A 116 -3.56 7.77 -18.45
CA TYR A 116 -2.53 7.08 -17.67
C TYR A 116 -1.89 7.99 -16.61
N LEU A 117 -1.31 7.34 -15.61
CA LEU A 117 -0.35 7.94 -14.67
C LEU A 117 1.01 7.29 -14.88
N LEU A 118 2.08 8.10 -14.76
CA LEU A 118 3.45 7.61 -14.68
C LEU A 118 3.94 7.73 -13.25
N LEU A 119 4.19 6.59 -12.63
CA LEU A 119 4.64 6.48 -11.26
C LEU A 119 6.07 5.95 -11.22
N GLU A 120 6.75 6.17 -10.09
CA GLU A 120 8.05 5.57 -9.82
C GLU A 120 7.96 4.04 -9.95
N TYR A 121 8.94 3.44 -10.64
CA TYR A 121 9.03 1.98 -10.76
C TYR A 121 9.97 1.41 -9.70
N PHE A 122 9.54 0.34 -9.06
CA PHE A 122 10.32 -0.44 -8.11
C PHE A 122 10.47 -1.87 -8.60
N ALA A 123 11.71 -2.39 -8.59
CA ALA A 123 11.98 -3.78 -8.91
C ALA A 123 11.83 -4.72 -7.70
N GLY A 124 11.55 -4.18 -6.52
CA GLY A 124 11.42 -4.93 -5.28
C GLY A 124 10.03 -5.54 -5.09
N PRO A 125 9.91 -6.56 -4.21
CA PRO A 125 8.66 -7.21 -3.90
C PRO A 125 7.74 -6.30 -3.07
N SER A 126 6.46 -6.63 -3.02
CA SER A 126 5.55 -6.09 -2.00
C SER A 126 5.80 -6.76 -0.63
N LEU A 127 5.27 -6.18 0.45
CA LEU A 127 5.27 -6.86 1.75
C LEU A 127 4.43 -8.15 1.71
N TYR A 128 3.43 -8.22 0.82
CA TYR A 128 2.68 -9.44 0.58
C TYR A 128 3.58 -10.55 0.02
N ASP A 129 4.35 -10.27 -1.05
CA ASP A 129 5.29 -11.24 -1.64
C ASP A 129 6.34 -11.70 -0.62
N VAL A 130 6.80 -10.76 0.23
CA VAL A 130 7.73 -11.09 1.31
C VAL A 130 7.09 -12.06 2.30
N LEU A 131 5.85 -11.78 2.75
CA LEU A 131 5.14 -12.69 3.66
C LEU A 131 4.96 -14.08 3.05
N GLU A 132 4.55 -14.18 1.78
CA GLU A 132 4.40 -15.47 1.08
C GLU A 132 5.71 -16.25 1.00
N SER A 133 6.85 -15.55 0.87
CA SER A 133 8.17 -16.16 0.81
C SER A 133 8.71 -16.62 2.18
N MET A 134 8.11 -16.16 3.28
CA MET A 134 8.61 -16.41 4.63
C MET A 134 7.99 -17.65 5.28
N PRO A 135 8.78 -18.43 6.06
CA PRO A 135 8.23 -19.49 6.89
C PRO A 135 7.14 -18.93 7.84
N LYS A 136 5.96 -19.56 7.85
CA LYS A 136 4.80 -19.13 8.66
C LYS A 136 4.27 -17.74 8.30
N ARG A 137 4.54 -17.23 7.10
CA ARG A 137 4.07 -15.93 6.59
C ARG A 137 4.28 -14.76 7.56
N ARG A 138 5.39 -14.69 8.28
CA ARG A 138 5.63 -13.65 9.29
C ARG A 138 7.05 -13.13 9.29
N LEU A 139 7.22 -11.88 9.68
CA LEU A 139 8.50 -11.22 9.84
C LEU A 139 9.04 -11.39 11.28
N HIS A 140 10.34 -11.14 11.45
CA HIS A 140 10.89 -10.93 12.79
C HIS A 140 10.34 -9.63 13.40
N VAL A 141 10.10 -9.64 14.71
CA VAL A 141 9.48 -8.51 15.43
C VAL A 141 10.11 -7.16 15.10
N PRO A 142 11.45 -6.97 15.12
CA PRO A 142 12.04 -5.68 14.79
C PRO A 142 11.79 -5.25 13.33
N ASP A 143 11.70 -6.20 12.39
CA ASP A 143 11.47 -5.90 10.98
C ASP A 143 10.01 -5.50 10.74
N ALA A 144 9.07 -6.20 11.38
CA ALA A 144 7.66 -5.85 11.35
C ALA A 144 7.40 -4.45 11.92
N ILE A 145 7.98 -4.13 13.08
CA ILE A 145 7.85 -2.80 13.69
C ILE A 145 8.45 -1.73 12.75
N ARG A 146 9.64 -1.96 12.18
CA ARG A 146 10.25 -1.01 11.24
C ARG A 146 9.38 -0.78 10.01
N ALA A 147 8.87 -1.84 9.42
CA ALA A 147 7.96 -1.73 8.27
C ALA A 147 6.72 -0.89 8.62
N ALA A 148 6.07 -1.20 9.74
CA ALA A 148 4.90 -0.43 10.21
C ALA A 148 5.26 1.03 10.50
N MET A 149 6.45 1.32 11.04
CA MET A 149 6.89 2.70 11.30
C MET A 149 7.16 3.48 10.00
N HIS A 150 7.75 2.88 8.97
CA HIS A 150 7.92 3.52 7.67
C HIS A 150 6.57 3.83 7.01
N VAL A 151 5.66 2.85 6.99
CA VAL A 151 4.29 3.05 6.49
C VAL A 151 3.58 4.12 7.32
N GLY A 152 3.68 4.04 8.66
CA GLY A 152 3.11 5.03 9.56
C GLY A 152 3.66 6.45 9.32
N ALA A 153 4.95 6.60 9.01
CA ALA A 153 5.52 7.92 8.68
C ALA A 153 4.87 8.49 7.39
N ALA A 154 4.64 7.66 6.37
CA ALA A 154 3.93 8.05 5.16
C ALA A 154 2.48 8.48 5.47
N ILE A 155 1.76 7.68 6.26
CA ILE A 155 0.37 7.96 6.66
C ILE A 155 0.30 9.23 7.53
N HIS A 156 1.22 9.40 8.50
CA HIS A 156 1.31 10.63 9.29
C HIS A 156 1.47 11.87 8.40
N TYR A 157 2.38 11.80 7.41
CA TYR A 157 2.55 12.88 6.45
C TYR A 157 1.27 13.13 5.64
N LEU A 158 0.60 12.07 5.17
CA LEU A 158 -0.66 12.16 4.42
C LEU A 158 -1.76 12.84 5.26
N HIS A 159 -1.90 12.48 6.55
CA HIS A 159 -2.83 13.12 7.48
C HIS A 159 -2.54 14.63 7.65
N ARG A 160 -1.25 15.00 7.71
CA ARG A 160 -0.83 16.40 7.75
C ARG A 160 -1.20 17.19 6.49
N GLN A 161 -1.36 16.51 5.35
CA GLN A 161 -1.86 17.10 4.10
C GLN A 161 -3.41 17.09 4.01
N GLY A 162 -4.10 16.60 5.06
CA GLY A 162 -5.56 16.58 5.15
C GLY A 162 -6.23 15.40 4.44
N TYR A 163 -5.54 14.28 4.29
CA TYR A 163 -6.07 13.09 3.63
C TYR A 163 -5.97 11.84 4.52
N LEU A 164 -6.93 10.90 4.34
CA LEU A 164 -6.90 9.53 4.85
C LEU A 164 -6.51 8.59 3.71
N TYR A 165 -5.74 7.54 4.03
CA TYR A 165 -5.29 6.56 3.03
C TYR A 165 -6.33 5.46 2.79
N ARG A 166 -6.83 4.80 3.85
CA ARG A 166 -7.98 3.88 3.86
C ARG A 166 -7.75 2.45 3.35
N ASP A 167 -6.64 2.14 2.68
CA ASP A 167 -6.35 0.80 2.16
C ASP A 167 -4.94 0.32 2.51
N ILE A 168 -4.62 0.37 3.82
CA ILE A 168 -3.33 -0.11 4.34
C ILE A 168 -3.35 -1.63 4.37
N LYS A 169 -2.52 -2.25 3.51
CA LYS A 169 -2.34 -3.71 3.40
C LYS A 169 -0.95 -4.04 2.87
N PRO A 170 -0.45 -5.28 3.05
CA PRO A 170 0.88 -5.68 2.56
C PRO A 170 1.07 -5.48 1.05
N GLY A 171 0.05 -5.72 0.24
CA GLY A 171 0.11 -5.57 -1.22
C GLY A 171 0.29 -4.12 -1.68
N ASN A 172 -0.09 -3.13 -0.86
CA ASN A 172 0.06 -1.70 -1.17
C ASN A 172 1.38 -1.11 -0.63
N VAL A 173 2.30 -1.95 -0.18
CA VAL A 173 3.62 -1.54 0.32
C VAL A 173 4.70 -2.26 -0.45
N LEU A 174 5.35 -1.57 -1.39
CA LEU A 174 6.49 -2.10 -2.15
C LEU A 174 7.81 -1.82 -1.43
N LEU A 175 8.81 -2.65 -1.65
CA LEU A 175 10.14 -2.47 -1.07
C LEU A 175 11.11 -1.88 -2.08
N ARG A 176 11.60 -0.67 -1.82
CA ARG A 176 12.73 -0.07 -2.53
C ARG A 176 14.01 -0.32 -1.73
N GLU A 177 14.82 -1.28 -2.17
CA GLU A 177 16.07 -1.65 -1.46
C GLU A 177 15.81 -1.99 0.03
N GLY A 178 14.69 -2.66 0.31
CA GLY A 178 14.26 -3.01 1.66
C GLY A 178 13.52 -1.90 2.44
N ILE A 179 13.36 -0.71 1.86
CA ILE A 179 12.62 0.41 2.47
C ILE A 179 11.17 0.37 1.99
N PRO A 180 10.18 0.31 2.91
CA PRO A 180 8.76 0.32 2.58
C PRO A 180 8.32 1.62 1.90
N ILE A 181 7.65 1.51 0.76
CA ILE A 181 7.07 2.59 -0.02
C ILE A 181 5.58 2.32 -0.20
N LEU A 182 4.76 3.24 0.24
CA LEU A 182 3.31 3.18 0.07
C LEU A 182 2.94 3.52 -1.36
N VAL A 183 2.14 2.67 -1.99
CA VAL A 183 1.65 2.82 -3.36
C VAL A 183 0.12 2.78 -3.37
N ASP A 184 -0.49 3.01 -4.52
CA ASP A 184 -1.94 2.96 -4.75
C ASP A 184 -2.77 3.93 -3.90
N PHE A 185 -3.10 5.07 -4.48
CA PHE A 185 -3.79 6.19 -3.82
C PHE A 185 -5.22 6.39 -4.37
N ASP A 186 -5.81 5.39 -5.00
CA ASP A 186 -7.10 5.49 -5.69
C ASP A 186 -8.29 5.71 -4.73
N VAL A 187 -8.22 5.15 -3.51
CA VAL A 187 -9.26 5.26 -2.47
C VAL A 187 -9.00 6.35 -1.42
N VAL A 188 -7.93 7.12 -1.60
CA VAL A 188 -7.59 8.25 -0.70
C VAL A 188 -8.72 9.26 -0.64
N ARG A 189 -8.98 9.78 0.56
CA ARG A 189 -10.07 10.74 0.81
C ARG A 189 -9.60 11.92 1.65
N LYS A 190 -10.14 13.10 1.38
CA LYS A 190 -9.98 14.25 2.29
C LYS A 190 -10.58 13.94 3.67
N ILE A 191 -9.91 14.41 4.72
CA ILE A 191 -10.46 14.39 6.07
C ILE A 191 -11.60 15.40 6.10
N ASP A 192 -12.81 14.91 6.22
CA ASP A 192 -14.04 15.69 6.37
C ASP A 192 -15.04 14.92 7.25
N ASN A 193 -16.05 15.61 7.77
CA ASN A 193 -17.07 14.98 8.61
C ASN A 193 -18.20 14.31 7.80
N ARG A 194 -18.01 14.10 6.50
CA ARG A 194 -19.02 13.48 5.64
C ARG A 194 -18.91 11.98 5.68
N ARG A 195 -20.04 11.30 5.74
CA ARG A 195 -20.10 9.85 5.57
C ARG A 195 -19.59 9.44 4.19
N PRO A 196 -18.77 8.38 4.08
CA PRO A 196 -18.42 7.84 2.78
C PRO A 196 -19.65 7.32 2.03
N SER A 197 -19.71 7.55 0.70
CA SER A 197 -20.74 6.93 -0.15
C SER A 197 -20.54 5.41 -0.25
N ASP A 198 -19.28 4.98 -0.26
CA ASP A 198 -18.89 3.62 -0.59
C ASP A 198 -18.01 3.00 0.50
N ARG A 199 -18.09 1.66 0.62
CA ARG A 199 -17.14 0.85 1.39
C ARG A 199 -15.93 0.58 0.50
N LEU A 200 -14.88 1.37 0.65
CA LEU A 200 -13.64 1.20 -0.11
C LEU A 200 -12.51 0.82 0.84
N GLY A 201 -11.74 -0.18 0.44
CA GLY A 201 -10.65 -0.77 1.20
C GLY A 201 -10.69 -2.29 1.14
N THR A 202 -9.75 -2.94 1.78
CA THR A 202 -9.60 -4.40 1.82
C THR A 202 -10.13 -4.94 3.15
N ALA A 203 -11.13 -5.82 3.11
CA ALA A 203 -11.95 -6.24 4.24
C ALA A 203 -11.22 -6.51 5.56
N PRO A 204 -10.13 -7.31 5.63
CA PRO A 204 -9.45 -7.61 6.89
C PRO A 204 -8.75 -6.42 7.54
N TYR A 205 -8.49 -5.34 6.78
CA TYR A 205 -7.77 -4.16 7.24
C TYR A 205 -8.68 -2.94 7.44
N MET A 206 -9.96 -3.05 7.02
CA MET A 206 -10.92 -1.96 7.16
C MET A 206 -11.30 -1.75 8.62
N ALA A 207 -11.25 -0.51 9.06
CA ALA A 207 -11.77 -0.15 10.37
C ALA A 207 -13.31 -0.35 10.45
N PRO A 208 -13.87 -0.71 11.61
CA PRO A 208 -15.32 -0.90 11.80
C PRO A 208 -16.17 0.28 11.30
N GLU A 209 -15.77 1.51 11.59
CA GLU A 209 -16.45 2.73 11.10
C GLU A 209 -16.35 2.90 9.58
N GLN A 210 -15.27 2.41 8.97
CA GLN A 210 -15.13 2.40 7.51
C GLN A 210 -16.13 1.43 6.87
N VAL A 211 -16.31 0.26 7.47
CA VAL A 211 -17.32 -0.73 7.06
C VAL A 211 -18.73 -0.17 7.24
N ARG A 212 -19.03 0.48 8.37
CA ARG A 212 -20.34 1.10 8.63
C ARG A 212 -20.60 2.36 7.79
N ARG A 213 -19.58 2.87 7.09
CA ARG A 213 -19.61 4.15 6.37
C ARG A 213 -19.91 5.34 7.30
N ASP A 214 -19.40 5.28 8.52
CA ASP A 214 -19.46 6.41 9.44
C ASP A 214 -18.44 7.49 9.05
N PRO A 215 -18.51 8.70 9.61
CA PRO A 215 -17.49 9.72 9.41
C PRO A 215 -16.11 9.18 9.82
N LEU A 216 -15.12 9.33 8.94
CA LEU A 216 -13.78 8.78 9.15
C LEU A 216 -12.84 9.83 9.70
N THR A 217 -12.02 9.40 10.66
CA THR A 217 -10.94 10.19 11.27
C THR A 217 -9.59 9.49 11.04
N PRO A 218 -8.46 10.11 11.38
CA PRO A 218 -7.14 9.45 11.38
C PRO A 218 -7.09 8.11 12.13
N ALA A 219 -8.00 7.87 13.09
CA ALA A 219 -8.09 6.60 13.80
C ALA A 219 -8.48 5.41 12.91
N ALA A 220 -9.07 5.63 11.74
CA ALA A 220 -9.33 4.58 10.76
C ALA A 220 -8.03 4.03 10.16
N ASP A 221 -7.09 4.91 9.78
CA ASP A 221 -5.77 4.48 9.29
C ASP A 221 -4.89 3.92 10.43
N VAL A 222 -5.10 4.32 11.69
CA VAL A 222 -4.46 3.68 12.84
C VAL A 222 -4.90 2.22 12.97
N TYR A 223 -6.19 1.92 12.75
CA TYR A 223 -6.69 0.55 12.71
C TYR A 223 -6.01 -0.25 11.60
N GLY A 224 -5.98 0.27 10.37
CA GLY A 224 -5.31 -0.38 9.24
C GLY A 224 -3.82 -0.63 9.47
N LEU A 225 -3.10 0.31 10.11
CA LEU A 225 -1.69 0.12 10.53
C LEU A 225 -1.55 -0.98 11.59
N GLY A 226 -2.50 -1.04 12.54
CA GLY A 226 -2.58 -2.11 13.53
C GLY A 226 -2.78 -3.47 12.88
N ALA A 227 -3.71 -3.57 11.92
CA ALA A 227 -3.99 -4.79 11.18
C ALA A 227 -2.79 -5.23 10.34
N LEU A 228 -2.14 -4.29 9.64
CA LEU A 228 -0.89 -4.57 8.92
C LEU A 228 0.19 -5.12 9.87
N LEU A 229 0.48 -4.44 10.96
CA LEU A 229 1.51 -4.87 11.91
C LEU A 229 1.17 -6.23 12.54
N TYR A 230 -0.11 -6.47 12.85
CA TYR A 230 -0.59 -7.74 13.35
C TYR A 230 -0.27 -8.88 12.36
N GLU A 231 -0.61 -8.71 11.09
CA GLU A 231 -0.33 -9.72 10.07
C GLU A 231 1.17 -9.91 9.84
N LEU A 232 1.96 -8.84 9.77
CA LEU A 232 3.42 -8.93 9.64
C LEU A 232 4.06 -9.74 10.77
N LEU A 233 3.50 -9.70 11.97
CA LEU A 233 3.98 -10.44 13.14
C LEU A 233 3.48 -11.87 13.20
N THR A 234 2.18 -12.09 12.97
CA THR A 234 1.51 -13.38 13.21
C THR A 234 1.35 -14.23 11.97
N GLY A 235 1.36 -13.61 10.78
CA GLY A 235 0.98 -14.23 9.50
C GLY A 235 -0.53 -14.44 9.36
N ARG A 236 -1.34 -13.81 10.21
CA ARG A 236 -2.80 -13.95 10.29
C ARG A 236 -3.46 -12.58 10.39
N TRP A 237 -4.74 -12.51 10.07
CA TRP A 237 -5.56 -11.32 10.32
C TRP A 237 -5.96 -11.20 11.79
N PRO A 238 -6.28 -9.99 12.26
CA PRO A 238 -6.64 -9.76 13.66
C PRO A 238 -7.92 -10.46 14.11
N THR A 239 -8.86 -10.69 13.21
CA THR A 239 -10.12 -11.40 13.42
C THR A 239 -10.10 -12.72 12.65
N GLU A 240 -10.98 -13.63 13.00
CA GLU A 240 -11.15 -14.89 12.27
C GLU A 240 -11.48 -14.61 10.79
N GLU A 241 -11.04 -15.52 9.92
CA GLU A 241 -11.41 -15.45 8.51
C GLU A 241 -12.93 -15.48 8.39
N PRO A 242 -13.54 -14.60 7.59
CA PRO A 242 -14.95 -14.70 7.30
C PRO A 242 -15.21 -16.07 6.64
N PRO A 243 -16.34 -16.74 6.96
CA PRO A 243 -16.69 -17.99 6.31
C PRO A 243 -16.63 -17.79 4.79
N GLU A 244 -16.14 -18.80 4.08
CA GLU A 244 -16.13 -18.79 2.61
C GLU A 244 -17.55 -18.50 2.12
N ALA A 245 -17.78 -17.27 1.67
CA ALA A 245 -19.00 -17.00 0.93
C ALA A 245 -18.84 -17.73 -0.39
N GLY A 246 -19.62 -18.80 -0.56
CA GLY A 246 -19.73 -19.52 -1.82
C GLY A 246 -20.29 -18.57 -2.87
N GLU A 247 -19.45 -17.91 -3.62
CA GLU A 247 -19.80 -17.12 -4.79
C GLU A 247 -18.72 -17.27 -5.85
N GLU A 248 -19.24 -17.49 -7.04
CA GLU A 248 -18.57 -17.59 -8.32
C GLU A 248 -17.50 -16.50 -8.46
N TRP A 249 -16.27 -16.94 -8.34
CA TRP A 249 -15.12 -16.20 -8.83
C TRP A 249 -14.96 -16.62 -10.28
N ASP A 250 -14.86 -15.67 -11.18
CA ASP A 250 -14.40 -15.96 -12.54
C ASP A 250 -13.02 -16.62 -12.42
N GLU A 251 -13.01 -17.96 -12.59
CA GLU A 251 -11.85 -18.86 -12.48
C GLU A 251 -10.86 -18.70 -13.66
N GLU A 252 -10.56 -17.50 -14.10
CA GLU A 252 -9.67 -17.31 -15.26
C GLU A 252 -8.31 -16.66 -14.93
N PHE A 253 -7.81 -16.76 -13.69
CA PHE A 253 -6.44 -16.36 -13.37
C PHE A 253 -5.69 -17.46 -12.63
N ASP A 254 -5.38 -18.55 -13.36
CA ASP A 254 -4.36 -19.54 -12.98
C ASP A 254 -2.99 -18.84 -12.90
N ASP A 255 -2.45 -18.68 -11.70
CA ASP A 255 -1.09 -18.31 -11.25
C ASP A 255 -0.99 -17.10 -10.31
N GLU A 256 -2.07 -16.57 -9.74
CA GLU A 256 -1.97 -15.63 -8.62
C GLU A 256 -2.31 -16.31 -7.28
N PRO A 257 -1.53 -16.02 -6.22
CA PRO A 257 -1.87 -16.47 -4.87
C PRO A 257 -3.25 -15.93 -4.48
N ALA A 258 -4.03 -16.73 -3.76
CA ALA A 258 -5.42 -16.51 -3.42
C ALA A 258 -5.77 -15.01 -3.21
N PRO A 259 -6.71 -14.46 -3.98
CA PRO A 259 -6.97 -13.03 -3.95
C PRO A 259 -7.42 -12.61 -2.56
N VAL A 260 -6.64 -11.72 -1.93
CA VAL A 260 -7.11 -10.99 -0.76
C VAL A 260 -8.42 -10.32 -1.18
N ARG A 261 -9.54 -10.72 -0.58
CA ARG A 261 -10.87 -10.22 -0.93
C ARG A 261 -10.88 -8.69 -0.92
N VAL A 262 -10.73 -8.09 -2.09
CA VAL A 262 -10.97 -6.68 -2.27
C VAL A 262 -12.47 -6.54 -2.47
N VAL A 263 -13.21 -6.38 -1.38
CA VAL A 263 -14.63 -6.05 -1.47
C VAL A 263 -14.73 -4.59 -1.89
N HIS A 264 -14.52 -4.34 -3.17
CA HIS A 264 -14.97 -3.11 -3.81
C HIS A 264 -16.49 -3.23 -3.98
N ALA A 265 -17.23 -3.01 -2.92
CA ALA A 265 -18.68 -2.85 -3.02
C ALA A 265 -19.03 -1.52 -3.69
N SER A 266 -18.71 -1.38 -4.97
CA SER A 266 -19.44 -0.45 -5.82
C SER A 266 -20.79 -1.11 -6.09
N SER A 267 -21.78 -0.78 -5.28
CA SER A 267 -23.16 -1.23 -5.40
C SER A 267 -23.91 -0.49 -6.52
N GLU A 268 -23.35 -0.40 -7.72
CA GLU A 268 -24.16 -0.03 -8.87
C GLU A 268 -25.05 -1.24 -9.19
N GLY A 269 -26.29 -1.21 -8.67
CA GLY A 269 -27.34 -2.18 -8.99
C GLY A 269 -27.56 -3.35 -8.03
N LYS A 270 -26.76 -3.54 -6.96
CA LYS A 270 -27.04 -4.54 -5.91
C LYS A 270 -27.76 -3.91 -4.73
N ALA A 271 -28.72 -4.64 -4.14
CA ALA A 271 -29.39 -4.24 -2.91
C ALA A 271 -28.36 -3.98 -1.79
N PRO A 272 -28.63 -3.06 -0.86
CA PRO A 272 -27.73 -2.84 0.29
C PRO A 272 -27.63 -4.14 1.09
N LEU A 273 -26.40 -4.49 1.51
CA LEU A 273 -26.16 -5.64 2.38
C LEU A 273 -26.98 -5.51 3.67
N THR A 274 -27.59 -6.59 4.09
CA THR A 274 -28.24 -6.70 5.41
C THR A 274 -27.19 -6.67 6.53
N ASP A 275 -27.61 -6.37 7.75
CA ASP A 275 -26.70 -6.38 8.90
C ASP A 275 -26.07 -7.77 9.12
N ALA A 276 -26.82 -8.85 8.85
CA ALA A 276 -26.31 -10.22 8.96
C ALA A 276 -25.19 -10.49 7.93
N GLU A 277 -25.39 -10.08 6.67
CA GLU A 277 -24.35 -10.18 5.61
C GLU A 277 -23.13 -9.32 5.92
N LEU A 278 -23.34 -8.12 6.46
CA LEU A 278 -22.24 -7.25 6.89
C LEU A 278 -21.42 -7.91 8.00
N HIS A 279 -22.06 -8.48 9.02
CA HIS A 279 -21.37 -9.14 10.12
C HIS A 279 -20.63 -10.41 9.66
N ALA A 280 -21.20 -11.16 8.71
CA ALA A 280 -20.54 -12.32 8.13
C ALA A 280 -19.30 -11.96 7.30
N LEU A 281 -19.38 -10.88 6.51
CA LEU A 281 -18.27 -10.42 5.66
C LEU A 281 -17.19 -9.65 6.41
N TYR A 282 -17.53 -9.04 7.54
CA TYR A 282 -16.66 -8.14 8.30
C TYR A 282 -16.67 -8.51 9.79
N PRO A 283 -15.96 -9.60 10.19
CA PRO A 283 -15.92 -10.06 11.58
C PRO A 283 -15.52 -8.98 12.59
N GLN A 284 -14.69 -8.02 12.19
CA GLN A 284 -14.26 -6.89 13.03
C GLN A 284 -15.40 -5.99 13.53
N LEU A 285 -16.62 -6.17 13.03
CA LEU A 285 -17.79 -5.44 13.52
C LEU A 285 -18.31 -6.02 14.85
N THR A 286 -18.10 -7.32 15.10
CA THR A 286 -18.70 -8.07 16.20
C THR A 286 -17.70 -8.85 17.05
N SER A 287 -16.55 -9.22 16.44
CA SER A 287 -15.53 -10.02 17.13
C SER A 287 -14.36 -9.14 17.56
N PRO A 288 -13.89 -9.26 18.81
CA PRO A 288 -12.66 -8.60 19.22
C PRO A 288 -11.46 -9.19 18.46
N PRO A 289 -10.36 -8.45 18.32
CA PRO A 289 -9.14 -9.00 17.76
C PRO A 289 -8.58 -10.13 18.65
N VAL A 290 -8.08 -11.19 18.04
CA VAL A 290 -7.39 -12.26 18.73
C VAL A 290 -6.09 -11.70 19.32
N PRO A 291 -5.80 -11.89 20.61
CA PRO A 291 -4.55 -11.44 21.20
C PRO A 291 -3.33 -12.01 20.45
N PRO A 292 -2.39 -11.20 19.96
CA PRO A 292 -1.27 -11.71 19.16
C PRO A 292 -0.37 -12.69 19.91
N ARG A 293 -0.35 -12.68 21.23
CA ARG A 293 0.38 -13.66 22.05
C ARG A 293 -0.22 -15.06 22.02
N GLU A 294 -1.45 -15.25 21.58
CA GLU A 294 -1.99 -16.59 21.29
C GLU A 294 -1.23 -17.26 20.14
N HIS A 295 -0.74 -16.46 19.19
CA HIS A 295 0.08 -16.94 18.07
C HIS A 295 1.58 -16.86 18.34
N ILE A 296 2.00 -15.92 19.18
CA ILE A 296 3.40 -15.67 19.54
C ILE A 296 3.51 -15.51 21.07
N PRO A 297 3.57 -16.59 21.84
CA PRO A 297 3.52 -16.53 23.31
C PRO A 297 4.59 -15.66 23.97
N HIS A 298 5.73 -15.47 23.29
CA HIS A 298 6.86 -14.67 23.78
C HIS A 298 6.88 -13.23 23.27
N LEU A 299 5.80 -12.77 22.62
CA LEU A 299 5.70 -11.38 22.17
C LEU A 299 5.74 -10.45 23.42
N ASP A 300 6.42 -9.30 23.27
CA ASP A 300 6.47 -8.28 24.32
C ASP A 300 5.04 -7.81 24.64
N VAL A 301 4.67 -7.80 25.91
CA VAL A 301 3.32 -7.42 26.36
C VAL A 301 2.97 -5.99 25.94
N HIS A 302 3.93 -5.07 25.97
CA HIS A 302 3.68 -3.69 25.52
C HIS A 302 3.40 -3.59 24.02
N LEU A 303 4.00 -4.49 23.21
CA LEU A 303 3.67 -4.55 21.78
C LEU A 303 2.26 -5.09 21.55
N GLU A 304 1.85 -6.08 22.33
CA GLU A 304 0.46 -6.57 22.32
C GLU A 304 -0.52 -5.46 22.70
N ASP A 305 -0.25 -4.73 23.80
CA ASP A 305 -1.10 -3.60 24.24
C ASP A 305 -1.24 -2.53 23.14
N VAL A 306 -0.14 -2.20 22.46
CA VAL A 306 -0.16 -1.24 21.34
C VAL A 306 -1.01 -1.77 20.19
N LEU A 307 -0.88 -3.04 19.83
CA LEU A 307 -1.65 -3.67 18.75
C LEU A 307 -3.15 -3.70 19.08
N LEU A 308 -3.52 -4.21 20.26
CA LEU A 308 -4.91 -4.30 20.67
C LEU A 308 -5.57 -2.92 20.76
N ARG A 309 -4.81 -1.92 21.22
CA ARG A 309 -5.28 -0.53 21.19
C ARG A 309 -5.51 -0.01 19.78
N CYS A 310 -4.66 -0.30 18.81
CA CYS A 310 -4.91 0.08 17.41
C CYS A 310 -6.18 -0.56 16.86
N LEU A 311 -6.47 -1.79 17.26
CA LEU A 311 -7.54 -2.64 16.75
C LEU A 311 -8.85 -2.53 17.56
N ALA A 312 -8.94 -1.62 18.54
CA ALA A 312 -10.15 -1.38 19.29
C ALA A 312 -11.33 -1.06 18.34
N THR A 313 -12.51 -1.61 18.64
CA THR A 313 -13.71 -1.43 17.80
C THR A 313 -14.17 0.03 17.80
N ASP A 314 -14.14 0.72 18.97
CA ASP A 314 -14.43 2.15 19.05
C ASP A 314 -13.20 2.97 18.62
N PRO A 315 -13.31 3.85 17.61
CA PRO A 315 -12.23 4.74 17.23
C PRO A 315 -11.69 5.61 18.37
N ALA A 316 -12.53 5.94 19.38
CA ALA A 316 -12.13 6.77 20.51
C ALA A 316 -11.10 6.09 21.42
N ASP A 317 -11.11 4.77 21.50
CA ASP A 317 -10.19 3.97 22.32
C ASP A 317 -8.81 3.78 21.66
N ARG A 318 -8.68 4.10 20.38
CA ARG A 318 -7.43 3.98 19.63
C ARG A 318 -6.48 5.15 19.87
N PHE A 319 -5.28 5.06 19.29
CA PHE A 319 -4.46 6.25 19.10
C PHE A 319 -5.18 7.21 18.16
N GLN A 320 -5.36 8.46 18.58
CA GLN A 320 -6.08 9.47 17.79
C GLN A 320 -5.25 10.02 16.63
N THR A 321 -3.93 9.77 16.64
CA THR A 321 -3.00 10.16 15.59
C THR A 321 -1.98 9.05 15.36
N VAL A 322 -1.52 8.94 14.12
CA VAL A 322 -0.44 8.01 13.78
C VAL A 322 0.87 8.38 14.50
N SER A 323 1.14 9.66 14.75
CA SER A 323 2.32 10.06 15.54
C SER A 323 2.27 9.50 16.97
N GLY A 324 1.10 9.41 17.59
CA GLY A 324 0.95 8.76 18.89
C GLY A 324 1.27 7.26 18.85
N LEU A 325 0.83 6.57 17.81
CA LEU A 325 1.20 5.17 17.56
C LEU A 325 2.71 5.01 17.35
N LEU A 326 3.32 5.84 16.50
CA LEU A 326 4.76 5.79 16.23
C LEU A 326 5.59 6.03 17.50
N ALA A 327 5.16 6.95 18.36
CA ALA A 327 5.80 7.20 19.65
C ALA A 327 5.70 5.99 20.60
N ALA A 328 4.62 5.23 20.54
CA ALA A 328 4.45 4.00 21.32
C ALA A 328 5.30 2.83 20.77
N LEU A 329 5.48 2.74 19.45
CA LEU A 329 6.29 1.68 18.81
C LEU A 329 7.81 1.93 18.94
N ALA A 330 8.27 3.18 18.90
CA ALA A 330 9.68 3.53 18.86
C ALA A 330 10.51 2.93 20.02
N PRO A 331 10.06 2.91 21.30
CA PRO A 331 10.80 2.32 22.40
C PRO A 331 10.94 0.79 22.31
N LEU A 332 10.08 0.12 21.53
CA LEU A 332 10.07 -1.33 21.36
C LEU A 332 11.20 -1.82 20.41
N LEU A 333 11.81 -0.92 19.65
CA LEU A 333 13.02 -1.18 18.87
C LEU A 333 14.26 -1.02 19.75
N LYS A 334 14.86 -2.14 20.20
CA LYS A 334 16.03 -2.15 21.07
C LYS A 334 17.35 -2.17 20.29
N GLY A 335 18.38 -1.48 20.78
CA GLY A 335 19.76 -1.57 20.28
C GLY A 335 19.95 -1.03 18.85
N ARG A 336 20.67 -1.77 18.01
CA ARG A 336 20.97 -1.40 16.61
C ARG A 336 19.73 -1.28 15.72
N HIS A 337 18.57 -1.71 16.21
CA HIS A 337 17.28 -1.64 15.50
C HIS A 337 16.54 -0.31 15.74
N ARG A 338 17.08 0.60 16.58
CA ARG A 338 16.50 1.94 16.74
C ARG A 338 16.53 2.68 15.41
N LEU A 339 15.37 3.09 14.93
CA LEU A 339 15.24 3.95 13.75
C LEU A 339 15.73 5.38 13.99
N TRP A 340 15.84 5.77 15.27
CA TRP A 340 16.24 7.09 15.71
C TRP A 340 17.51 6.99 16.55
N PRO A 341 18.63 7.63 16.14
CA PRO A 341 19.59 8.08 17.12
C PRO A 341 18.84 9.03 18.06
N GLU A 342 19.07 8.94 19.37
CA GLU A 342 18.59 9.96 20.29
C GLU A 342 18.89 11.31 19.66
N ALA A 343 17.86 12.11 19.39
CA ALA A 343 18.03 13.41 18.78
C ALA A 343 18.92 14.20 19.71
N ALA A 344 20.18 14.40 19.31
CA ALA A 344 21.00 15.42 19.93
C ALA A 344 20.18 16.72 19.87
N PRO A 345 20.11 17.51 20.95
CA PRO A 345 19.38 18.76 20.93
C PRO A 345 19.85 19.56 19.71
N ILE A 346 18.92 19.95 18.85
CA ILE A 346 19.23 20.86 17.75
C ILE A 346 19.62 22.16 18.45
N GLU A 347 20.92 22.38 18.64
CA GLU A 347 21.43 23.68 19.03
C GLU A 347 21.00 24.66 17.95
N ARG A 348 19.98 25.46 18.25
CA ARG A 348 19.67 26.63 17.44
C ARG A 348 20.90 27.51 17.43
N ARG A 349 21.61 27.51 16.31
CA ARG A 349 22.64 28.54 16.10
C ARG A 349 21.94 29.88 16.30
N ALA A 350 22.32 30.56 17.37
CA ALA A 350 21.92 31.94 17.59
C ALA A 350 22.42 32.75 16.38
N ASP A 351 21.48 33.38 15.69
CA ASP A 351 21.77 34.39 14.68
C ASP A 351 22.64 35.47 15.31
N THR A 352 23.92 35.37 15.15
CA THR A 352 24.83 36.51 15.39
C THR A 352 24.66 37.50 14.23
N LYS A 353 23.59 38.29 14.31
CA LYS A 353 23.63 39.61 13.68
C LYS A 353 24.69 40.44 14.42
N THR A 354 25.77 40.76 13.77
CA THR A 354 26.60 41.87 14.19
C THR A 354 27.09 42.60 12.94
N ARG A 355 26.58 43.81 12.83
CA ARG A 355 27.10 45.07 12.25
C ARG A 355 27.75 45.04 10.87
#